data_6ca27a7f13b55f0a3ced156543d0839e
#
_entry.id   6ca27a7f13b55f0a3ced156543d0839e
#
_cell.length_a   1.000
_cell.length_b   1.000
_cell.length_c   1.000
_cell.angle_alpha   90.00
_cell.angle_beta   90.00
_cell.angle_gamma   90.00
#
_symmetry.space_group_name_H-M   'P 1'
#
loop_
_entity.id
_entity.type
_entity.pdbx_description
1 polymer ?
#
loop_
_entity_poly.entity_id
_entity_poly.type
_entity_poly.pdbx_seq_one_letter_code
_entity_poly.pdbx_strand_id
1 'polypeptide(L)'
;MPKPRAAVAVLAAVIALACDPDNVVHHVGWFATMRHQRSIKPYARPIPPVPGTVPVTGAEPLMTIQSADRLVNPRTRTSESINRGRFVYETYCLVCHGPAGHGDGPISSAAGGQFFGVRSLVNDTIARRTDGYIYAVIVSGQVMGRGLMPVYGDKVRGTDRWDLVNYVRTLQAEAKAAAGRR
;
A
#
# COMPACT_ATOMS: atom_id res chain seq x y z
N MET A 1 -1.72 57.29 4.58
CA MET A 1 -2.65 56.21 4.91
C MET A 1 -3.30 55.68 3.61
N PRO A 2 -3.23 54.42 3.25
CA PRO A 2 -3.86 53.92 2.04
C PRO A 2 -5.36 54.13 2.09
N LYS A 3 -5.95 54.61 0.99
CA LYS A 3 -7.39 54.85 0.91
C LYS A 3 -8.13 53.53 1.16
N PRO A 4 -9.21 53.51 1.96
CA PRO A 4 -9.94 52.24 2.30
C PRO A 4 -10.39 51.43 1.08
N ARG A 5 -10.60 52.05 -0.05
CA ARG A 5 -10.94 51.40 -1.33
C ARG A 5 -9.79 50.55 -1.88
N ALA A 6 -8.53 51.00 -1.72
CA ALA A 6 -7.35 50.22 -2.14
C ALA A 6 -7.14 48.97 -1.26
N ALA A 7 -7.34 49.07 0.03
CA ALA A 7 -7.26 47.93 0.96
C ALA A 7 -8.33 46.88 0.67
N VAL A 8 -9.55 47.31 0.39
CA VAL A 8 -10.64 46.39 0.00
C VAL A 8 -10.36 45.70 -1.33
N ALA A 9 -9.83 46.39 -2.35
CA ALA A 9 -9.46 45.79 -3.62
C ALA A 9 -8.33 44.77 -3.49
N VAL A 10 -7.32 45.04 -2.68
CA VAL A 10 -6.22 44.10 -2.40
C VAL A 10 -6.74 42.85 -1.67
N LEU A 11 -7.60 43.03 -0.67
CA LEU A 11 -8.18 41.92 0.07
C LEU A 11 -9.05 41.02 -0.85
N ALA A 12 -9.86 41.64 -1.72
CA ALA A 12 -10.67 40.92 -2.71
C ALA A 12 -9.81 40.14 -3.72
N ALA A 13 -8.69 40.74 -4.18
CA ALA A 13 -7.73 40.07 -5.07
C ALA A 13 -7.04 38.89 -4.38
N VAL A 14 -6.65 39.03 -3.12
CA VAL A 14 -6.03 37.94 -2.34
C VAL A 14 -7.03 36.79 -2.12
N ILE A 15 -8.28 37.09 -1.82
CA ILE A 15 -9.33 36.06 -1.67
C ILE A 15 -9.59 35.36 -3.00
N ALA A 16 -9.64 36.10 -4.11
CA ALA A 16 -9.85 35.51 -5.44
C ALA A 16 -8.68 34.62 -5.90
N LEU A 17 -7.44 34.97 -5.52
CA LEU A 17 -6.24 34.19 -5.83
C LEU A 17 -6.06 32.97 -4.89
N ALA A 18 -6.62 33.03 -3.68
CA ALA A 18 -6.58 31.91 -2.73
C ALA A 18 -7.68 30.87 -2.97
N CYS A 19 -8.74 31.21 -3.72
CA CYS A 19 -9.78 30.26 -4.11
C CYS A 19 -9.30 29.45 -5.32
N ASP A 20 -9.07 28.15 -5.12
CA ASP A 20 -8.99 27.20 -6.24
C ASP A 20 -10.37 27.10 -6.90
N PRO A 21 -10.56 27.67 -8.11
CA PRO A 21 -11.88 27.69 -8.76
C PRO A 21 -12.39 26.27 -9.04
N ASP A 22 -11.49 25.33 -9.26
CA ASP A 22 -11.83 23.92 -9.50
C ASP A 22 -12.45 23.30 -8.24
N ASN A 23 -11.90 23.60 -7.08
CA ASN A 23 -12.43 23.13 -5.80
C ASN A 23 -13.80 23.72 -5.48
N VAL A 24 -14.01 25.01 -5.77
CA VAL A 24 -15.32 25.68 -5.58
C VAL A 24 -16.38 25.09 -6.50
N VAL A 25 -16.08 24.96 -7.79
CA VAL A 25 -16.98 24.39 -8.80
C VAL A 25 -17.38 22.96 -8.44
N HIS A 26 -16.46 22.16 -7.90
CA HIS A 26 -16.74 20.79 -7.53
C HIS A 26 -17.63 20.61 -6.29
N HIS A 27 -17.76 21.61 -5.43
CA HIS A 27 -18.68 21.58 -4.29
C HIS A 27 -20.10 21.97 -4.63
N VAL A 28 -20.32 22.60 -5.79
CA VAL A 28 -21.67 22.92 -6.28
C VAL A 28 -22.23 21.70 -7.01
N GLY A 29 -23.25 21.06 -6.45
CA GLY A 29 -23.82 19.81 -6.97
C GLY A 29 -24.23 19.86 -8.45
N TRP A 30 -24.62 21.03 -8.95
CA TRP A 30 -24.94 21.26 -10.35
C TRP A 30 -23.75 21.06 -11.31
N PHE A 31 -22.54 21.42 -10.88
CA PHE A 31 -21.32 21.28 -11.68
C PHE A 31 -20.56 19.97 -11.41
N ALA A 32 -20.94 19.25 -10.35
CA ALA A 32 -20.27 18.04 -9.92
C ALA A 32 -20.79 16.75 -10.60
N THR A 33 -21.36 16.87 -11.82
CA THR A 33 -22.14 15.84 -12.52
C THR A 33 -21.45 14.49 -12.68
N MET A 34 -20.11 14.45 -12.80
CA MET A 34 -19.36 13.20 -12.98
C MET A 34 -18.60 12.76 -11.72
N ARG A 35 -18.53 13.60 -10.71
CA ARG A 35 -17.81 13.31 -9.46
C ARG A 35 -18.69 12.55 -8.46
N HIS A 36 -19.98 12.88 -8.40
CA HIS A 36 -20.96 12.22 -7.55
C HIS A 36 -21.93 11.40 -8.41
N GLN A 37 -21.50 10.24 -8.82
CA GLN A 37 -22.33 9.32 -9.60
C GLN A 37 -22.63 8.06 -8.76
N ARG A 38 -23.72 7.37 -9.10
CA ARG A 38 -24.11 6.12 -8.45
C ARG A 38 -23.20 4.95 -8.82
N SER A 39 -22.41 5.07 -9.88
CA SER A 39 -21.44 4.03 -10.26
C SER A 39 -20.32 3.93 -9.24
N ILE A 40 -19.90 2.71 -9.00
CA ILE A 40 -18.76 2.40 -8.12
C ILE A 40 -17.50 2.69 -8.91
N LYS A 41 -16.74 3.64 -8.41
CA LYS A 41 -15.42 3.94 -8.96
C LYS A 41 -14.39 2.96 -8.39
N PRO A 42 -13.40 2.51 -9.17
CA PRO A 42 -12.26 1.79 -8.63
C PRO A 42 -11.67 2.57 -7.45
N TYR A 43 -11.36 1.86 -6.36
CA TYR A 43 -10.81 2.44 -5.12
C TYR A 43 -11.71 3.45 -4.37
N ALA A 44 -12.95 3.66 -4.82
CA ALA A 44 -13.96 4.35 -4.03
C ALA A 44 -14.44 3.45 -2.87
N ARG A 45 -15.40 3.94 -2.10
CA ARG A 45 -15.95 3.19 -0.96
C ARG A 45 -16.32 1.77 -1.37
N PRO A 46 -15.79 0.72 -0.71
CA PRO A 46 -16.24 -0.64 -0.96
C PRO A 46 -17.73 -0.73 -0.67
N ILE A 47 -18.47 -1.42 -1.53
CA ILE A 47 -19.88 -1.71 -1.24
C ILE A 47 -19.89 -2.69 -0.06
N PRO A 48 -20.60 -2.39 1.02
CA PRO A 48 -20.79 -3.37 2.08
C PRO A 48 -21.51 -4.60 1.50
N PRO A 49 -21.10 -5.81 1.85
CA PRO A 49 -21.79 -7.02 1.40
C PRO A 49 -23.25 -6.97 1.91
N VAL A 50 -24.15 -7.58 1.16
CA VAL A 50 -25.55 -7.70 1.59
C VAL A 50 -25.58 -8.46 2.94
N PRO A 51 -26.29 -7.96 3.95
CA PRO A 51 -26.37 -8.63 5.24
C PRO A 51 -26.80 -10.11 5.09
N GLY A 52 -26.09 -11.01 5.77
CA GLY A 52 -26.37 -12.44 5.72
C GLY A 52 -25.72 -13.19 4.53
N THR A 53 -24.96 -12.52 3.66
CA THR A 53 -24.21 -13.20 2.61
C THR A 53 -22.87 -13.71 3.14
N VAL A 54 -22.51 -14.92 2.71
CA VAL A 54 -21.18 -15.52 2.95
C VAL A 54 -20.42 -15.54 1.64
N PRO A 55 -19.21 -14.98 1.57
CA PRO A 55 -18.38 -15.05 0.37
C PRO A 55 -18.12 -16.51 -0.03
N VAL A 56 -18.15 -16.82 -1.33
CA VAL A 56 -17.82 -18.15 -1.85
C VAL A 56 -16.42 -18.62 -1.44
N THR A 57 -15.51 -17.68 -1.27
CA THR A 57 -14.13 -17.93 -0.83
C THR A 57 -13.96 -17.97 0.70
N GLY A 58 -15.07 -17.87 1.45
CA GLY A 58 -15.06 -17.70 2.90
C GLY A 58 -14.72 -16.25 3.31
N ALA A 59 -15.03 -15.90 4.57
CA ALA A 59 -14.60 -14.65 5.15
C ALA A 59 -13.16 -14.78 5.64
N GLU A 60 -12.29 -13.86 5.27
CA GLU A 60 -10.98 -13.78 5.91
C GLU A 60 -11.14 -13.25 7.33
N PRO A 61 -10.61 -13.96 8.34
CA PRO A 61 -10.65 -13.47 9.70
C PRO A 61 -9.80 -12.20 9.82
N LEU A 62 -10.28 -11.24 10.61
CA LEU A 62 -9.46 -10.11 11.00
C LEU A 62 -8.21 -10.61 11.72
N MET A 63 -7.04 -10.33 11.14
CA MET A 63 -5.78 -10.77 11.70
C MET A 63 -5.19 -9.71 12.63
N THR A 64 -4.82 -10.15 13.83
CA THR A 64 -3.89 -9.42 14.70
C THR A 64 -2.47 -9.93 14.44
N ILE A 65 -1.46 -9.17 14.86
CA ILE A 65 -0.06 -9.61 14.76
C ILE A 65 0.13 -10.93 15.50
N GLN A 66 -0.44 -11.06 16.70
CA GLN A 66 -0.30 -12.26 17.53
C GLN A 66 -0.92 -13.50 16.88
N SER A 67 -2.06 -13.34 16.20
CA SER A 67 -2.66 -14.44 15.45
C SER A 67 -1.87 -14.77 14.19
N ALA A 68 -1.35 -13.74 13.53
CA ALA A 68 -0.56 -13.89 12.32
C ALA A 68 0.80 -14.58 12.56
N ASP A 69 1.47 -14.26 13.66
CA ASP A 69 2.76 -14.89 14.00
C ASP A 69 2.68 -16.42 14.17
N ARG A 70 1.47 -16.94 14.44
CA ARG A 70 1.22 -18.40 14.54
C ARG A 70 0.92 -19.06 13.20
N LEU A 71 0.72 -18.28 12.14
CA LEU A 71 0.44 -18.86 10.84
C LEU A 71 1.67 -19.54 10.27
N VAL A 72 1.48 -20.78 9.85
CA VAL A 72 2.49 -21.56 9.13
C VAL A 72 2.21 -21.41 7.64
N ASN A 73 3.24 -21.16 6.86
CA ASN A 73 3.12 -21.10 5.41
C ASN A 73 2.74 -22.49 4.85
N PRO A 74 1.54 -22.66 4.28
CA PRO A 74 1.10 -23.93 3.72
C PRO A 74 1.72 -24.24 2.36
N ARG A 75 2.39 -23.27 1.75
CA ARG A 75 3.00 -23.38 0.42
C ARG A 75 4.47 -23.76 0.53
N THR A 76 4.82 -24.92 0.03
CA THR A 76 6.22 -25.34 -0.10
C THR A 76 6.96 -24.35 -1.04
N ARG A 77 8.21 -24.04 -0.69
CA ARG A 77 9.06 -23.13 -1.47
C ARG A 77 9.63 -23.85 -2.70
N THR A 78 8.77 -24.09 -3.70
CA THR A 78 9.14 -24.64 -5.00
C THR A 78 9.51 -23.52 -5.98
N SER A 79 10.16 -23.89 -7.08
CA SER A 79 10.46 -22.92 -8.16
C SER A 79 9.17 -22.28 -8.71
N GLU A 80 8.08 -23.04 -8.78
CA GLU A 80 6.77 -22.52 -9.21
C GLU A 80 6.27 -21.45 -8.24
N SER A 81 6.25 -21.74 -6.93
CA SER A 81 5.83 -20.79 -5.90
C SER A 81 6.70 -19.53 -5.90
N ILE A 82 8.03 -19.68 -6.03
CA ILE A 82 8.96 -18.55 -6.07
C ILE A 82 8.71 -17.70 -7.33
N ASN A 83 8.53 -18.31 -8.50
CA ASN A 83 8.25 -17.60 -9.75
C ASN A 83 6.90 -16.86 -9.70
N ARG A 84 5.86 -17.49 -9.13
CA ARG A 84 4.58 -16.82 -8.91
C ARG A 84 4.72 -15.65 -7.95
N GLY A 85 5.41 -15.85 -6.83
CA GLY A 85 5.72 -14.78 -5.86
C GLY A 85 6.50 -13.64 -6.45
N ARG A 86 7.47 -13.93 -7.33
CA ARG A 86 8.24 -12.93 -8.09
C ARG A 86 7.31 -12.09 -8.95
N PHE A 87 6.43 -12.70 -9.73
CA PHE A 87 5.48 -11.98 -10.58
C PHE A 87 4.60 -11.03 -9.74
N VAL A 88 4.08 -11.50 -8.60
CA VAL A 88 3.28 -10.68 -7.68
C VAL A 88 4.11 -9.54 -7.10
N TYR A 89 5.36 -9.81 -6.72
CA TYR A 89 6.28 -8.82 -6.18
C TYR A 89 6.58 -7.70 -7.18
N GLU A 90 6.92 -8.07 -8.40
CA GLU A 90 7.22 -7.13 -9.49
C GLU A 90 6.01 -6.26 -9.84
N THR A 91 4.79 -6.83 -9.72
CA THR A 91 3.55 -6.12 -10.01
C THR A 91 3.20 -5.08 -8.94
N TYR A 92 3.36 -5.42 -7.65
CA TYR A 92 2.80 -4.60 -6.57
C TYR A 92 3.82 -4.03 -5.58
N CYS A 93 4.96 -4.67 -5.41
CA CYS A 93 5.88 -4.40 -4.30
C CYS A 93 7.16 -3.68 -4.75
N LEU A 94 7.65 -4.02 -5.95
CA LEU A 94 8.92 -3.52 -6.49
C LEU A 94 8.98 -1.99 -6.51
N VAL A 95 7.88 -1.33 -6.84
CA VAL A 95 7.82 0.13 -6.98
C VAL A 95 8.26 0.87 -5.71
N CYS A 96 8.01 0.28 -4.54
CA CYS A 96 8.44 0.79 -3.23
C CYS A 96 9.71 0.09 -2.74
N HIS A 97 9.71 -1.26 -2.76
CA HIS A 97 10.74 -2.05 -2.09
C HIS A 97 12.00 -2.31 -2.93
N GLY A 98 11.98 -1.98 -4.22
CA GLY A 98 13.10 -2.20 -5.13
C GLY A 98 13.27 -3.66 -5.58
N PRO A 99 14.07 -3.92 -6.61
CA PRO A 99 14.20 -5.27 -7.20
C PRO A 99 14.83 -6.29 -6.26
N ALA A 100 15.71 -5.86 -5.37
CA ALA A 100 16.38 -6.69 -4.37
C ALA A 100 15.80 -6.59 -2.96
N GLY A 101 14.69 -5.82 -2.79
CA GLY A 101 14.02 -5.67 -1.51
C GLY A 101 14.71 -4.74 -0.51
N HIS A 102 15.62 -3.87 -0.95
CA HIS A 102 16.34 -2.94 -0.08
C HIS A 102 15.53 -1.73 0.38
N GLY A 103 14.31 -1.52 -0.14
CA GLY A 103 13.49 -0.33 0.13
C GLY A 103 13.88 0.86 -0.75
N ASP A 104 14.55 0.60 -1.85
CA ASP A 104 15.11 1.54 -2.82
C ASP A 104 14.34 1.55 -4.15
N GLY A 105 13.06 1.20 -4.10
CA GLY A 105 12.19 1.27 -5.28
C GLY A 105 12.04 2.71 -5.79
N PRO A 106 11.65 2.90 -7.07
CA PRO A 106 11.68 4.20 -7.74
C PRO A 106 10.87 5.31 -7.05
N ILE A 107 9.84 4.99 -6.27
CA ILE A 107 9.09 6.00 -5.52
C ILE A 107 9.63 6.21 -4.09
N SER A 108 10.53 5.37 -3.61
CA SER A 108 11.14 5.48 -2.29
C SER A 108 12.08 6.68 -2.22
N SER A 109 12.11 7.35 -1.07
CA SER A 109 13.07 8.43 -0.80
C SER A 109 14.52 7.96 -0.84
N ALA A 110 14.80 6.68 -0.60
CA ALA A 110 16.13 6.09 -0.75
C ALA A 110 16.63 6.11 -2.20
N ALA A 111 15.73 6.11 -3.18
CA ALA A 111 16.03 6.25 -4.61
C ALA A 111 15.78 7.68 -5.15
N GLY A 112 15.58 8.67 -4.27
CA GLY A 112 15.27 10.05 -4.65
C GLY A 112 13.77 10.32 -4.90
N GLY A 113 12.90 9.34 -4.65
CA GLY A 113 11.45 9.50 -4.69
C GLY A 113 10.92 10.25 -3.46
N GLN A 114 9.61 10.52 -3.46
CA GLN A 114 8.96 11.29 -2.39
C GLN A 114 8.37 10.43 -1.26
N PHE A 115 8.42 9.10 -1.38
CA PHE A 115 7.79 8.21 -0.42
C PHE A 115 8.78 7.82 0.69
N PHE A 116 8.59 8.40 1.88
CA PHE A 116 9.47 8.15 3.03
C PHE A 116 9.07 6.89 3.79
N GLY A 117 10.06 6.28 4.45
CA GLY A 117 9.82 5.21 5.41
C GLY A 117 9.60 3.82 4.80
N VAL A 118 9.92 3.62 3.51
CA VAL A 118 9.93 2.28 2.93
C VAL A 118 10.99 1.43 3.62
N ARG A 119 10.57 0.31 4.20
CA ARG A 119 11.47 -0.58 4.91
C ARG A 119 12.18 -1.54 3.96
N SER A 120 13.47 -1.78 4.21
CA SER A 120 14.19 -2.89 3.59
C SER A 120 13.59 -4.21 4.08
N LEU A 121 13.23 -5.08 3.14
CA LEU A 121 12.72 -6.42 3.41
C LEU A 121 13.83 -7.42 3.76
N VAL A 122 15.07 -7.07 3.42
CA VAL A 122 16.24 -7.95 3.54
C VAL A 122 17.11 -7.62 4.75
N ASN A 123 16.74 -6.63 5.57
CA ASN A 123 17.44 -6.35 6.81
C ASN A 123 17.16 -7.43 7.89
N ASP A 124 18.05 -7.56 8.84
CA ASP A 124 17.96 -8.57 9.89
C ASP A 124 16.68 -8.47 10.74
N THR A 125 16.16 -7.26 10.93
CA THR A 125 14.95 -7.06 11.74
C THR A 125 13.73 -7.68 11.06
N ILE A 126 13.61 -7.53 9.75
CA ILE A 126 12.49 -8.12 8.99
C ILE A 126 12.77 -9.59 8.66
N ALA A 127 14.02 -9.97 8.40
CA ALA A 127 14.38 -11.34 8.10
C ALA A 127 14.09 -12.29 9.28
N ARG A 128 14.17 -11.81 10.53
CA ARG A 128 13.81 -12.58 11.73
C ARG A 128 12.32 -12.69 12.01
N ARG A 129 11.46 -11.97 11.28
CA ARG A 129 10.01 -12.07 11.43
C ARG A 129 9.49 -13.38 10.86
N THR A 130 8.36 -13.87 11.38
CA THR A 130 7.71 -15.09 10.91
C THR A 130 7.12 -14.91 9.51
N ASP A 131 6.83 -16.00 8.82
CA ASP A 131 6.11 -15.97 7.53
C ASP A 131 4.71 -15.39 7.70
N GLY A 132 4.04 -15.73 8.80
CA GLY A 132 2.75 -15.20 9.17
C GLY A 132 2.76 -13.68 9.39
N TYR A 133 3.83 -13.14 9.99
CA TYR A 133 3.99 -11.69 10.12
C TYR A 133 4.06 -11.01 8.75
N ILE A 134 4.88 -11.53 7.83
CA ILE A 134 5.01 -10.97 6.47
C ILE A 134 3.67 -11.05 5.76
N TYR A 135 2.97 -12.19 5.86
CA TYR A 135 1.63 -12.38 5.32
C TYR A 135 0.64 -11.33 5.84
N ALA A 136 0.61 -11.10 7.17
CA ALA A 136 -0.30 -10.11 7.77
C ALA A 136 0.00 -8.69 7.30
N VAL A 137 1.27 -8.33 7.13
CA VAL A 137 1.67 -7.02 6.59
C VAL A 137 1.16 -6.84 5.16
N ILE A 138 1.24 -7.87 4.32
CA ILE A 138 0.71 -7.84 2.96
C ILE A 138 -0.81 -7.61 2.98
N VAL A 139 -1.52 -8.33 3.85
CA VAL A 139 -2.98 -8.24 3.94
C VAL A 139 -3.46 -6.90 4.48
N SER A 140 -2.86 -6.42 5.56
CA SER A 140 -3.35 -5.26 6.32
C SER A 140 -2.62 -3.95 6.04
N GLY A 141 -1.47 -3.99 5.36
CA GLY A 141 -0.62 -2.82 5.12
C GLY A 141 0.02 -2.25 6.38
N GLN A 142 -0.49 -2.59 7.55
CA GLN A 142 -0.09 -2.01 8.83
C GLN A 142 0.11 -3.08 9.90
N VAL A 143 1.31 -3.14 10.39
CA VAL A 143 1.60 -3.86 11.63
C VAL A 143 2.06 -2.83 12.63
N MET A 144 1.19 -2.29 13.47
CA MET A 144 1.41 -1.29 14.54
C MET A 144 0.84 0.12 14.30
N GLY A 145 -0.21 0.29 13.47
CA GLY A 145 -0.96 1.56 13.43
C GLY A 145 -0.26 2.78 12.82
N ARG A 146 0.97 2.62 12.35
CA ARG A 146 1.80 3.68 11.75
C ARG A 146 2.42 3.29 10.41
N GLY A 147 1.88 2.28 9.74
CA GLY A 147 2.42 1.82 8.46
C GLY A 147 2.04 2.75 7.31
N LEU A 148 3.03 3.15 6.54
CA LEU A 148 2.84 3.86 5.27
C LEU A 148 2.53 2.88 4.12
N MET A 149 2.68 1.57 4.36
CA MET A 149 2.42 0.54 3.36
C MET A 149 0.91 0.43 3.10
N PRO A 150 0.47 0.53 1.84
CA PRO A 150 -0.93 0.32 1.47
C PRO A 150 -1.41 -1.09 1.78
N VAL A 151 -2.73 -1.25 1.92
CA VAL A 151 -3.38 -2.56 2.08
C VAL A 151 -3.40 -3.29 0.74
N TYR A 152 -2.89 -4.51 0.71
CA TYR A 152 -2.87 -5.36 -0.51
C TYR A 152 -3.75 -6.60 -0.40
N GLY A 153 -4.49 -6.77 0.69
CA GLY A 153 -5.34 -7.93 0.91
C GLY A 153 -6.45 -8.11 -0.13
N ASP A 154 -6.90 -7.03 -0.77
CA ASP A 154 -7.90 -7.06 -1.84
C ASP A 154 -7.29 -7.37 -3.22
N LYS A 155 -6.01 -7.14 -3.43
CA LYS A 155 -5.29 -7.30 -4.70
C LYS A 155 -4.52 -8.61 -4.79
N VAL A 156 -3.80 -8.95 -3.72
CA VAL A 156 -3.06 -10.21 -3.61
C VAL A 156 -3.91 -11.20 -2.83
N ARG A 157 -4.41 -12.24 -3.45
CA ARG A 157 -5.42 -13.14 -2.87
C ARG A 157 -4.96 -14.60 -2.84
N GLY A 158 -5.58 -15.36 -1.96
CA GLY A 158 -5.39 -16.81 -1.90
C GLY A 158 -3.93 -17.22 -1.69
N THR A 159 -3.48 -18.16 -2.48
CA THR A 159 -2.13 -18.72 -2.44
C THR A 159 -1.05 -17.73 -2.85
N ASP A 160 -1.38 -16.73 -3.68
CA ASP A 160 -0.43 -15.71 -4.14
C ASP A 160 0.27 -14.97 -2.99
N ARG A 161 -0.42 -14.80 -1.86
CA ARG A 161 0.18 -14.18 -0.66
C ARG A 161 1.32 -15.01 -0.10
N TRP A 162 1.13 -16.32 -0.02
CA TRP A 162 2.15 -17.23 0.47
C TRP A 162 3.29 -17.44 -0.53
N ASP A 163 2.96 -17.43 -1.81
CA ASP A 163 3.96 -17.45 -2.88
C ASP A 163 4.83 -16.18 -2.82
N LEU A 164 4.20 -15.00 -2.56
CA LEU A 164 4.91 -13.75 -2.33
C LEU A 164 5.81 -13.82 -1.09
N VAL A 165 5.34 -14.41 0.02
CA VAL A 165 6.18 -14.65 1.21
C VAL A 165 7.39 -15.52 0.84
N ASN A 166 7.20 -16.59 0.07
CA ASN A 166 8.29 -17.46 -0.40
C ASN A 166 9.33 -16.68 -1.23
N TYR A 167 8.88 -15.77 -2.08
CA TYR A 167 9.79 -14.91 -2.85
C TYR A 167 10.55 -13.92 -1.97
N VAL A 168 9.89 -13.26 -1.01
CA VAL A 168 10.56 -12.39 -0.04
C VAL A 168 11.65 -13.15 0.72
N ARG A 169 11.40 -14.39 1.12
CA ARG A 169 12.41 -15.26 1.75
C ARG A 169 13.58 -15.58 0.83
N THR A 170 13.33 -15.67 -0.46
CA THR A 170 14.41 -15.85 -1.45
C THR A 170 15.29 -14.60 -1.51
N LEU A 171 14.72 -13.41 -1.59
CA LEU A 171 15.47 -12.15 -1.54
C LEU A 171 16.32 -12.03 -0.26
N GLN A 172 15.78 -12.42 0.89
CA GLN A 172 16.51 -12.43 2.16
C GLN A 172 17.69 -13.39 2.14
N ALA A 173 17.51 -14.58 1.57
CA ALA A 173 18.59 -15.57 1.45
C ALA A 173 19.69 -15.09 0.51
N GLU A 174 19.34 -14.47 -0.62
CA GLU A 174 20.28 -13.90 -1.59
C GLU A 174 21.09 -12.75 -0.99
N ALA A 175 20.42 -11.84 -0.27
CA ALA A 175 21.11 -10.73 0.41
C ALA A 175 22.09 -11.23 1.49
N LYS A 176 21.70 -12.23 2.28
CA LYS A 176 22.57 -12.85 3.28
C LYS A 176 23.80 -13.52 2.62
N ALA A 177 23.58 -14.25 1.52
CA ALA A 177 24.68 -14.89 0.79
C ALA A 177 25.64 -13.86 0.17
N ALA A 178 25.10 -12.71 -0.28
CA ALA A 178 25.94 -11.62 -0.79
C ALA A 178 26.78 -10.96 0.30
N ALA A 179 26.22 -10.78 1.50
CA ALA A 179 26.93 -10.23 2.66
C ALA A 179 28.06 -11.16 3.16
N GLY A 180 27.86 -12.47 3.14
CA GLY A 180 28.85 -13.46 3.56
C GLY A 180 30.02 -13.66 2.58
N ARG A 181 29.94 -13.08 1.38
CA ARG A 181 31.04 -13.13 0.37
C ARG A 181 31.94 -11.90 0.38
N ARG A 182 31.67 -10.93 1.25
CA ARG A 182 32.49 -9.72 1.45
C ARG A 182 33.42 -9.90 2.64
#